data_36ff8550a9a39948bb9e205e8f589d90
#
_entry.id   36ff8550a9a39948bb9e205e8f589d90
#
_cell.length_a   1.000
_cell.length_b   1.000
_cell.length_c   1.000
_cell.angle_alpha   90.00
_cell.angle_beta   90.00
_cell.angle_gamma   90.00
#
_symmetry.space_group_name_H-M   'P 1'
#
loop_
_entity.id
_entity.type
_entity.pdbx_description
1 polymer ?
#
loop_
_entity_poly.entity_id
_entity_poly.type
_entity_poly.pdbx_seq_one_letter_code
_entity_poly.pdbx_strand_id
1 'polypeptide(L)'
;MLHDAGAFPNPMNFNPDRYQNLDSEMQKVSDLAFGFGRRACPGMYLAEGTVFAIVTTLLATCDILPVIDANGEKVIPEVSYTSGTIR
;
A
#
# COMPACT_ATOMS: atom_id res chain seq x y z
N MET A 1 -5.29 12.00 3.61
CA MET A 1 -5.83 11.84 2.25
C MET A 1 -6.28 10.39 2.00
N LEU A 2 -5.37 9.41 1.87
CA LEU A 2 -5.75 7.99 1.60
C LEU A 2 -6.57 7.34 2.74
N HIS A 3 -6.54 7.89 3.95
CA HIS A 3 -7.34 7.46 5.09
C HIS A 3 -8.59 8.34 5.33
N ASP A 4 -9.01 9.10 4.33
CA ASP A 4 -10.23 9.92 4.41
C ASP A 4 -11.45 9.03 4.16
N ALA A 5 -12.29 8.86 5.18
CA ALA A 5 -13.49 8.03 5.10
C ALA A 5 -14.55 8.57 4.13
N GLY A 6 -14.51 9.87 3.81
CA GLY A 6 -15.39 10.47 2.80
C GLY A 6 -14.98 10.08 1.37
N ALA A 7 -13.68 9.87 1.14
CA ALA A 7 -13.17 9.47 -0.16
C ALA A 7 -13.02 7.94 -0.30
N PHE A 8 -12.67 7.26 0.80
CA PHE A 8 -12.42 5.82 0.79
C PHE A 8 -13.19 5.14 1.93
N PRO A 9 -14.25 4.39 1.66
CA PRO A 9 -15.01 3.67 2.69
C PRO A 9 -14.12 2.70 3.48
N ASN A 10 -14.20 2.74 4.81
CA ASN A 10 -13.41 1.92 5.72
C ASN A 10 -11.89 1.95 5.42
N PRO A 11 -11.25 3.13 5.43
CA PRO A 11 -9.88 3.31 4.92
C PRO A 11 -8.81 2.58 5.75
N MET A 12 -9.12 2.25 7.01
CA MET A 12 -8.22 1.51 7.89
C MET A 12 -8.28 -0.01 7.67
N ASN A 13 -9.26 -0.48 6.90
CA ASN A 13 -9.39 -1.90 6.61
C ASN A 13 -8.63 -2.26 5.33
N PHE A 14 -7.68 -3.19 5.43
CA PHE A 14 -6.99 -3.72 4.26
C PHE A 14 -7.96 -4.57 3.44
N ASN A 15 -8.40 -4.03 2.33
CA ASN A 15 -9.33 -4.68 1.41
C ASN A 15 -8.90 -4.41 -0.05
N PRO A 16 -8.12 -5.31 -0.64
CA PRO A 16 -7.68 -5.17 -2.04
C PRO A 16 -8.83 -5.26 -3.04
N ASP A 17 -9.93 -5.92 -2.69
CA ASP A 17 -11.08 -6.10 -3.59
C ASP A 17 -11.80 -4.78 -3.91
N ARG A 18 -11.58 -3.74 -3.10
CA ARG A 18 -12.13 -2.39 -3.39
C ARG A 18 -11.70 -1.82 -4.73
N TYR A 19 -10.60 -2.32 -5.30
CA TYR A 19 -10.06 -1.86 -6.58
C TYR A 19 -10.40 -2.79 -7.75
N GLN A 20 -11.06 -3.91 -7.50
CA GLN A 20 -11.52 -4.79 -8.56
C GLN A 20 -12.65 -4.12 -9.35
N ASN A 21 -12.45 -3.98 -10.64
CA ASN A 21 -13.41 -3.37 -11.58
C ASN A 21 -13.68 -1.86 -11.44
N LEU A 22 -12.81 -1.13 -10.76
CA LEU A 22 -12.95 0.32 -10.54
C LEU A 22 -11.69 1.07 -10.97
N ASP A 23 -11.45 1.17 -12.29
CA ASP A 23 -10.33 1.95 -12.84
C ASP A 23 -10.30 3.38 -12.30
N SER A 24 -11.48 3.97 -12.04
CA SER A 24 -11.60 5.30 -11.45
C SER A 24 -11.07 5.39 -10.02
N GLU A 25 -11.20 4.34 -9.20
CA GLU A 25 -10.68 4.32 -7.83
C GLU A 25 -9.15 4.16 -7.84
N MET A 26 -8.63 3.31 -8.73
CA MET A 26 -7.18 3.18 -8.94
C MET A 26 -6.58 4.50 -9.43
N GLN A 27 -7.25 5.20 -10.34
CA GLN A 27 -6.80 6.51 -10.82
C GLN A 27 -6.73 7.53 -9.69
N LYS A 28 -7.73 7.61 -8.81
CA LYS A 28 -7.70 8.48 -7.64
C LYS A 28 -6.49 8.21 -6.74
N VAL A 29 -6.19 6.94 -6.48
CA VAL A 29 -5.02 6.57 -5.67
C VAL A 29 -3.73 7.00 -6.36
N SER A 30 -3.60 6.75 -7.64
CA SER A 30 -2.44 7.17 -8.44
C SER A 30 -2.26 8.69 -8.42
N ASP A 31 -3.34 9.45 -8.63
CA ASP A 31 -3.32 10.91 -8.60
C ASP A 31 -2.91 11.46 -7.21
N LEU A 32 -3.36 10.83 -6.14
CA LEU A 32 -2.99 11.22 -4.78
C LEU A 32 -1.54 10.88 -4.44
N ALA A 33 -1.01 9.77 -4.98
CA ALA A 33 0.35 9.32 -4.71
C ALA A 33 1.39 10.04 -5.58
N PHE A 34 1.09 10.26 -6.85
CA PHE A 34 2.04 10.74 -7.85
C PHE A 34 1.70 12.12 -8.42
N GLY A 35 0.58 12.71 -8.03
CA GLY A 35 0.11 13.98 -8.58
C GLY A 35 -0.55 13.82 -9.95
N PHE A 36 -1.01 14.94 -10.49
CA PHE A 36 -1.80 14.97 -11.72
C PHE A 36 -1.37 16.10 -12.66
N GLY A 37 -1.76 16.00 -13.92
CA GLY A 37 -1.51 16.99 -14.95
C GLY A 37 -0.02 17.16 -15.27
N ARG A 38 0.40 18.40 -15.57
CA ARG A 38 1.79 18.71 -15.97
C ARG A 38 2.83 18.59 -14.86
N ARG A 39 2.40 18.37 -13.61
CA ARG A 39 3.24 18.20 -12.42
C ARG A 39 3.21 16.77 -11.88
N ALA A 40 2.62 15.83 -12.59
CA ALA A 40 2.65 14.42 -12.22
C ALA A 40 4.09 13.91 -12.13
N CYS A 41 4.33 12.98 -11.21
CA CYS A 41 5.66 12.41 -10.97
C CYS A 41 6.16 11.68 -12.24
N PRO A 42 7.30 12.06 -12.82
CA PRO A 42 7.82 11.39 -14.03
C PRO A 42 8.31 9.97 -13.74
N GLY A 43 8.59 9.63 -12.48
CA GLY A 43 9.03 8.31 -12.05
C GLY A 43 7.90 7.33 -11.71
N MET A 44 6.64 7.68 -11.91
CA MET A 44 5.48 6.86 -11.54
C MET A 44 5.58 5.43 -12.07
N TYR A 45 5.79 5.27 -13.37
CA TYR A 45 5.87 3.94 -14.00
C TYR A 45 7.06 3.11 -13.50
N LEU A 46 8.18 3.76 -13.19
CA LEU A 46 9.34 3.08 -12.61
C LEU A 46 9.03 2.61 -11.18
N ALA A 47 8.38 3.44 -10.38
CA ALA A 47 7.99 3.11 -9.01
C ALA A 47 6.99 1.95 -8.99
N GLU A 48 5.94 2.02 -9.78
CA GLU A 48 4.92 0.96 -9.89
C GLU A 48 5.53 -0.36 -10.37
N GLY A 49 6.35 -0.33 -11.43
CA GLY A 49 7.03 -1.52 -11.95
C GLY A 49 8.00 -2.13 -10.93
N THR A 50 8.72 -1.31 -10.17
CA THR A 50 9.63 -1.77 -9.12
C THR A 50 8.87 -2.43 -7.97
N VAL A 51 7.82 -1.80 -7.46
CA VAL A 51 6.98 -2.36 -6.39
C VAL A 51 6.34 -3.67 -6.85
N PHE A 52 5.79 -3.69 -8.06
CA PHE A 52 5.20 -4.90 -8.64
C PHE A 52 6.23 -6.04 -8.72
N ALA A 53 7.43 -5.77 -9.23
CA ALA A 53 8.49 -6.78 -9.34
C ALA A 53 8.93 -7.31 -7.98
N ILE A 54 9.08 -6.44 -6.97
CA ILE A 54 9.44 -6.84 -5.61
C ILE A 54 8.35 -7.72 -4.99
N VAL A 55 7.10 -7.26 -5.03
CA VAL A 55 5.97 -7.98 -4.41
C VAL A 55 5.77 -9.34 -5.09
N THR A 56 5.76 -9.40 -6.41
CA THR A 56 5.58 -10.67 -7.13
C THR A 56 6.72 -11.63 -6.89
N THR A 57 7.96 -11.15 -6.81
CA THR A 57 9.12 -11.98 -6.50
C THR A 57 9.02 -12.55 -5.08
N LEU A 58 8.69 -11.71 -4.09
CA LEU A 58 8.52 -12.16 -2.71
C LEU A 58 7.42 -13.22 -2.59
N LEU A 59 6.25 -12.99 -3.19
CA LEU A 59 5.14 -13.94 -3.15
C LEU A 59 5.43 -15.25 -3.90
N ALA A 60 6.28 -15.21 -4.92
CA ALA A 60 6.66 -16.40 -5.68
C ALA A 60 7.77 -17.23 -5.02
N THR A 61 8.59 -16.61 -4.15
CA THR A 61 9.81 -17.26 -3.61
C THR A 61 9.80 -17.43 -2.10
N CYS A 62 8.92 -16.72 -1.38
CA CYS A 62 8.91 -16.68 0.08
C CYS A 62 7.51 -16.95 0.64
N ASP A 63 7.45 -17.70 1.74
CA ASP A 63 6.26 -17.79 2.57
C ASP A 63 6.30 -16.68 3.64
N ILE A 64 5.31 -15.80 3.63
CA ILE A 64 5.19 -14.73 4.62
C ILE A 64 4.42 -15.28 5.82
N LEU A 65 5.13 -15.61 6.88
CA LEU A 65 4.57 -16.17 8.08
C LEU A 65 4.61 -15.16 9.24
N PRO A 66 3.61 -15.22 10.16
CA PRO A 66 3.65 -14.39 11.36
C PRO A 66 4.83 -14.80 12.26
N VAL A 67 5.43 -13.83 12.92
CA VAL A 67 6.41 -14.09 13.97
C VAL A 67 5.73 -14.82 15.13
N ILE A 68 6.41 -15.81 15.67
CA ILE A 68 5.94 -16.57 16.85
C ILE A 68 6.81 -16.15 18.03
N ASP A 69 6.19 -15.82 19.17
CA ASP A 69 6.89 -15.49 20.41
C ASP A 69 7.48 -16.73 21.11
N ALA A 70 8.17 -16.51 22.24
CA ALA A 70 8.74 -17.58 23.03
C ALA A 70 7.68 -18.53 23.66
N ASN A 71 6.42 -18.14 23.68
CA ASN A 71 5.31 -18.93 24.21
C ASN A 71 4.56 -19.71 23.12
N GLY A 72 4.98 -19.55 21.84
CA GLY A 72 4.34 -20.18 20.69
C GLY A 72 3.12 -19.42 20.16
N GLU A 73 2.87 -18.19 20.63
CA GLU A 73 1.76 -17.33 20.20
C GLU A 73 2.16 -16.49 18.98
N LYS A 74 1.19 -16.27 18.07
CA LYS A 74 1.41 -15.41 16.90
C LYS A 74 1.47 -13.95 17.33
N VAL A 75 2.57 -13.28 17.02
CA VAL A 75 2.72 -11.85 17.24
C VAL A 75 2.17 -11.09 16.04
N ILE A 76 1.14 -10.28 16.28
CA ILE A 76 0.61 -9.34 15.28
C ILE A 76 1.31 -8.00 15.52
N PRO A 77 2.08 -7.48 14.54
CA PRO A 77 2.75 -6.19 14.69
C PRO A 77 1.73 -5.07 14.92
N GLU A 78 2.02 -4.22 15.89
CA GLU A 78 1.22 -3.01 16.10
C GLU A 78 1.51 -2.01 14.98
N VAL A 79 0.44 -1.45 14.39
CA VAL A 79 0.55 -0.41 13.37
C VAL A 79 0.84 0.91 14.07
N SER A 80 2.12 1.33 14.07
CA SER A 80 2.52 2.61 14.62
C SER A 80 3.21 3.47 13.54
N TYR A 81 2.90 4.77 13.55
CA TYR A 81 3.49 5.74 12.64
C TYR A 81 4.32 6.75 13.42
N THR A 82 5.47 7.10 12.91
CA THR A 82 6.26 8.22 13.45
C THR A 82 5.93 9.49 12.68
N SER A 83 5.79 10.61 13.38
CA SER A 83 5.56 11.93 12.79
C SER A 83 6.86 12.59 12.31
N GLY A 84 7.81 11.83 11.81
CA GLY A 84 9.10 12.34 11.34
C GLY A 84 9.09 12.62 9.83
N THR A 85 9.63 13.76 9.42
CA THR A 85 9.98 14.00 8.02
C THR A 85 11.19 13.13 7.68
N ILE A 86 11.13 12.40 6.57
CA ILE A 86 12.29 11.68 6.04
C ILE A 86 13.37 12.74 5.75
N ARG A 87 14.53 12.63 6.40
CA ARG A 87 15.72 13.44 6.12
C ARG A 87 16.65 12.68 5.20
#